data_428a54a8ac70141a03726afab6e3fcf9
#
_entry.id   428a54a8ac70141a03726afab6e3fcf9
#
_cell.length_a   1.000
_cell.length_b   1.000
_cell.length_c   1.000
_cell.angle_alpha   90.00
_cell.angle_beta   90.00
_cell.angle_gamma   90.00
#
_symmetry.space_group_name_H-M   'P 1'
#
loop_
_entity.id
_entity.type
_entity.pdbx_description
1 polymer ?
#
loop_
_entity_poly.entity_id
_entity_poly.type
_entity_poly.pdbx_seq_one_letter_code
_entity_poly.pdbx_strand_id
1 'polypeptide(L)'
;LSQVPICPTGYRNEAKDQLVGEQIDLMLRKEAVEVVPGPYPGEGYYYRIFLVQKSSGKWRPVIDLKRLNKSLVVPRFKMESITTVWNSLIPGNYTFSIDLTDAYFHIPIFPGHRKYLRFVYQGVVYQFKALPFGLSSAPWIFTKVMTQVKAMVHIQGVMLLLYLDDWLVQIGDYNTGTLQSSYMVELCHRLGLLVNSEKSELVPKQQFQFIGGQFDLLNNRVYPKEQNMTKLLQVIEVFLTSSFRTAREYQSLLGLMGSQDRYIQWARLERRVPQRFLLDNWNQFRDSQDVLLPVPPHVKEALLWWKRQHVSPLGVPLVPPQFTHRVFTDASTKGWGAHSGQLQ
;
A
#
# COMPACT_ATOMS: atom_id res chain seq x y z
N LEU A 1 -27.43 2.38 -14.71
CA LEU A 1 -26.63 1.16 -14.94
C LEU A 1 -27.52 0.17 -15.70
N SER A 2 -27.20 -0.09 -16.98
CA SER A 2 -27.84 -1.16 -17.75
C SER A 2 -27.52 -2.52 -17.10
N GLN A 3 -28.49 -3.41 -17.03
CA GLN A 3 -28.28 -4.79 -16.55
C GLN A 3 -27.12 -5.43 -17.31
N VAL A 4 -26.17 -5.98 -16.58
CA VAL A 4 -25.01 -6.64 -17.18
C VAL A 4 -25.39 -8.08 -17.48
N PRO A 5 -25.07 -8.60 -18.67
CA PRO A 5 -25.20 -10.04 -18.90
C PRO A 5 -24.45 -10.82 -17.82
N ILE A 6 -25.06 -11.88 -17.34
CA ILE A 6 -24.46 -12.76 -16.32
C ILE A 6 -23.16 -13.32 -16.89
N CYS A 7 -22.04 -12.94 -16.28
CA CYS A 7 -20.74 -13.48 -16.64
C CYS A 7 -20.34 -14.47 -15.54
N PRO A 8 -20.51 -15.80 -15.76
CA PRO A 8 -20.18 -16.77 -14.73
C PRO A 8 -18.67 -16.72 -14.43
N THR A 9 -18.35 -16.82 -13.15
CA THR A 9 -16.97 -17.05 -12.72
C THR A 9 -16.64 -18.50 -12.99
N GLY A 10 -15.62 -18.73 -13.78
CA GLY A 10 -15.10 -20.07 -14.08
C GLY A 10 -13.75 -19.94 -14.75
N TYR A 11 -12.84 -20.80 -14.41
CA TYR A 11 -11.55 -20.92 -15.04
C TYR A 11 -11.50 -22.22 -15.88
N ARG A 12 -10.91 -22.17 -17.07
CA ARG A 12 -10.63 -23.38 -17.87
C ARG A 12 -9.63 -24.32 -17.17
N ASN A 13 -8.88 -23.79 -16.22
CA ASN A 13 -7.92 -24.57 -15.42
C ASN A 13 -8.63 -25.04 -14.14
N GLU A 14 -8.82 -26.32 -13.99
CA GLU A 14 -9.52 -26.99 -12.88
C GLU A 14 -8.92 -26.64 -11.51
N ALA A 15 -7.60 -26.62 -11.39
CA ALA A 15 -6.92 -26.25 -10.14
C ALA A 15 -7.22 -24.79 -9.70
N LYS A 16 -7.31 -23.87 -10.67
CA LYS A 16 -7.71 -22.47 -10.35
C LYS A 16 -9.18 -22.37 -10.00
N ASP A 17 -10.03 -23.16 -10.63
CA ASP A 17 -11.47 -23.17 -10.35
C ASP A 17 -11.73 -23.72 -8.95
N GLN A 18 -11.05 -24.80 -8.56
CA GLN A 18 -11.10 -25.33 -7.19
C GLN A 18 -10.68 -24.28 -6.15
N LEU A 19 -9.57 -23.54 -6.39
CA LEU A 19 -9.12 -22.47 -5.50
C LEU A 19 -10.18 -21.36 -5.35
N VAL A 20 -10.92 -21.04 -6.41
CA VAL A 20 -12.04 -20.09 -6.31
C VAL A 20 -13.14 -20.63 -5.39
N GLY A 21 -13.52 -21.89 -5.55
CA GLY A 21 -14.50 -22.56 -4.68
C GLY A 21 -14.09 -22.50 -3.21
N GLU A 22 -12.85 -22.88 -2.90
CA GLU A 22 -12.30 -22.81 -1.53
C GLU A 22 -12.37 -21.38 -0.93
N GLN A 23 -12.09 -20.38 -1.75
CA GLN A 23 -12.17 -18.98 -1.28
C GLN A 23 -13.62 -18.51 -1.09
N ILE A 24 -14.57 -18.99 -1.91
CA ILE A 24 -16.00 -18.70 -1.73
C ILE A 24 -16.51 -19.36 -0.43
N ASP A 25 -16.15 -20.61 -0.17
CA ASP A 25 -16.50 -21.31 1.07
C ASP A 25 -15.92 -20.59 2.30
N LEU A 26 -14.68 -20.07 2.18
CA LEU A 26 -14.08 -19.28 3.24
C LEU A 26 -14.83 -17.96 3.47
N MET A 27 -15.28 -17.29 2.40
CA MET A 27 -16.08 -16.07 2.52
C MET A 27 -17.49 -16.33 3.11
N LEU A 28 -18.09 -17.48 2.80
CA LEU A 28 -19.35 -17.91 3.41
C LEU A 28 -19.20 -18.15 4.92
N ARG A 29 -18.16 -18.89 5.32
CA ARG A 29 -17.84 -19.12 6.75
C ARG A 29 -17.56 -17.82 7.52
N LYS A 30 -16.97 -16.82 6.86
CA LYS A 30 -16.72 -15.48 7.42
C LYS A 30 -17.94 -14.56 7.33
N GLU A 31 -19.06 -15.04 6.83
CA GLU A 31 -20.25 -14.25 6.55
C GLU A 31 -20.03 -13.00 5.68
N ALA A 32 -18.95 -12.96 4.92
CA ALA A 32 -18.66 -11.87 3.99
C ALA A 32 -19.53 -11.90 2.74
N VAL A 33 -20.02 -13.09 2.37
CA VAL A 33 -20.97 -13.33 1.28
C VAL A 33 -22.13 -14.21 1.75
N GLU A 34 -23.22 -14.18 1.00
CA GLU A 34 -24.38 -15.05 1.19
C GLU A 34 -24.88 -15.58 -0.15
N VAL A 35 -25.55 -16.74 -0.13
CA VAL A 35 -26.24 -17.28 -1.29
C VAL A 35 -27.55 -16.49 -1.50
N VAL A 36 -27.83 -16.12 -2.74
CA VAL A 36 -29.09 -15.47 -3.10
C VAL A 36 -30.10 -16.56 -3.46
N PRO A 37 -31.20 -16.72 -2.70
CA PRO A 37 -32.18 -17.77 -2.95
C PRO A 37 -32.99 -17.54 -4.23
N GLY A 38 -33.37 -18.60 -4.89
CA GLY A 38 -34.29 -18.60 -6.04
C GLY A 38 -33.60 -18.74 -7.41
N PRO A 39 -34.39 -19.02 -8.46
CA PRO A 39 -33.91 -18.97 -9.83
C PRO A 39 -33.48 -17.53 -10.12
N TYR A 40 -32.36 -17.35 -10.80
CA TYR A 40 -31.74 -16.05 -11.10
C TYR A 40 -32.67 -14.86 -10.90
N PRO A 41 -32.58 -14.13 -9.80
CA PRO A 41 -33.47 -13.01 -9.57
C PRO A 41 -33.15 -11.96 -10.64
N GLY A 42 -34.14 -11.58 -11.44
CA GLY A 42 -34.03 -10.67 -12.59
C GLY A 42 -33.49 -9.28 -12.25
N GLU A 43 -33.37 -8.94 -10.98
CA GLU A 43 -32.80 -7.70 -10.49
C GLU A 43 -31.44 -7.92 -9.84
N GLY A 44 -30.38 -7.39 -10.42
CA GLY A 44 -29.04 -7.42 -9.83
C GLY A 44 -27.96 -7.10 -10.84
N TYR A 45 -26.76 -6.85 -10.33
CA TYR A 45 -25.58 -6.57 -11.14
C TYR A 45 -24.55 -7.65 -10.86
N TYR A 46 -24.12 -8.32 -11.92
CA TYR A 46 -23.28 -9.52 -11.83
C TYR A 46 -21.89 -9.25 -12.36
N TYR A 47 -20.88 -9.62 -11.58
CA TYR A 47 -19.48 -9.40 -11.89
C TYR A 47 -18.71 -10.70 -11.78
N ARG A 48 -17.52 -10.73 -12.35
CA ARG A 48 -16.58 -11.85 -12.18
C ARG A 48 -15.80 -11.67 -10.88
N ILE A 49 -15.60 -12.78 -10.17
CA ILE A 49 -14.61 -12.86 -9.09
C ILE A 49 -13.33 -13.49 -9.65
N PHE A 50 -12.18 -13.02 -9.22
CA PHE A 50 -10.88 -13.56 -9.57
C PHE A 50 -9.97 -13.57 -8.35
N LEU A 51 -8.91 -14.40 -8.40
CA LEU A 51 -7.96 -14.54 -7.31
C LEU A 51 -6.69 -13.75 -7.62
N VAL A 52 -6.23 -13.00 -6.62
CA VAL A 52 -4.94 -12.32 -6.62
C VAL A 52 -4.05 -12.99 -5.57
N GLN A 53 -2.86 -13.40 -5.97
CA GLN A 53 -1.90 -13.98 -5.04
C GLN A 53 -1.26 -12.89 -4.19
N LYS A 54 -1.30 -13.06 -2.87
CA LYS A 54 -0.57 -12.21 -1.91
C LYS A 54 0.92 -12.57 -1.91
N SER A 55 1.77 -11.67 -1.44
CA SER A 55 3.20 -11.93 -1.26
C SER A 55 3.50 -13.11 -0.32
N SER A 56 2.55 -13.46 0.56
CA SER A 56 2.61 -14.64 1.44
C SER A 56 2.25 -15.97 0.75
N GLY A 57 1.98 -15.98 -0.56
CA GLY A 57 1.50 -17.15 -1.30
C GLY A 57 -0.01 -17.43 -1.14
N LYS A 58 -0.68 -16.87 -0.15
CA LYS A 58 -2.13 -17.01 0.05
C LYS A 58 -2.91 -16.26 -1.05
N TRP A 59 -4.11 -16.72 -1.37
CA TRP A 59 -4.98 -16.12 -2.38
C TRP A 59 -5.98 -15.13 -1.75
N ARG A 60 -6.25 -14.04 -2.48
CA ARG A 60 -7.26 -13.05 -2.12
C ARG A 60 -8.33 -13.00 -3.21
N PRO A 61 -9.61 -13.24 -2.89
CA PRO A 61 -10.69 -13.07 -3.84
C PRO A 61 -10.95 -11.58 -4.06
N VAL A 62 -11.08 -11.18 -5.32
CA VAL A 62 -11.37 -9.80 -5.74
C VAL A 62 -12.48 -9.85 -6.77
N ILE A 63 -13.50 -9.04 -6.59
CA ILE A 63 -14.59 -8.87 -7.55
C ILE A 63 -14.27 -7.75 -8.53
N ASP A 64 -14.46 -7.97 -9.84
CA ASP A 64 -14.21 -6.97 -10.88
C ASP A 64 -15.34 -5.93 -10.96
N LEU A 65 -15.26 -4.93 -10.13
CA LEU A 65 -16.25 -3.85 -10.05
C LEU A 65 -15.89 -2.62 -10.91
N LYS A 66 -15.03 -2.75 -11.92
CA LYS A 66 -14.62 -1.61 -12.76
C LYS A 66 -15.80 -0.82 -13.34
N ARG A 67 -16.88 -1.50 -13.76
CA ARG A 67 -18.08 -0.82 -14.28
C ARG A 67 -18.83 -0.07 -13.19
N LEU A 68 -19.06 -0.71 -12.04
CA LEU A 68 -19.71 -0.08 -10.90
C LEU A 68 -18.90 1.13 -10.42
N ASN A 69 -17.59 0.97 -10.28
CA ASN A 69 -16.68 2.02 -9.81
C ASN A 69 -16.72 3.29 -10.68
N LYS A 70 -17.00 3.17 -11.99
CA LYS A 70 -17.20 4.32 -12.89
C LYS A 70 -18.47 5.11 -12.58
N SER A 71 -19.46 4.48 -11.96
CA SER A 71 -20.75 5.09 -11.61
C SER A 71 -20.80 5.56 -10.16
N LEU A 72 -19.79 5.27 -9.37
CA LEU A 72 -19.71 5.67 -7.97
C LEU A 72 -19.00 7.02 -7.85
N VAL A 73 -19.60 7.92 -7.09
CA VAL A 73 -18.94 9.15 -6.66
C VAL A 73 -18.23 8.86 -5.34
N VAL A 74 -16.91 8.72 -5.41
CA VAL A 74 -16.08 8.55 -4.22
C VAL A 74 -15.53 9.91 -3.83
N PRO A 75 -15.83 10.42 -2.63
CA PRO A 75 -15.27 11.68 -2.16
C PRO A 75 -13.74 11.62 -2.15
N ARG A 76 -13.09 12.73 -2.49
CA ARG A 76 -11.65 12.86 -2.28
C ARG A 76 -11.36 12.75 -0.79
N PHE A 77 -10.53 11.81 -0.40
CA PHE A 77 -10.10 11.64 0.98
C PHE A 77 -8.58 11.45 1.03
N LYS A 78 -8.01 11.82 2.14
CA LYS A 78 -6.57 11.70 2.37
C LYS A 78 -6.36 10.61 3.41
N MET A 79 -5.77 9.51 3.00
CA MET A 79 -5.25 8.50 3.93
C MET A 79 -4.01 9.05 4.63
N GLU A 80 -3.71 8.54 5.80
CA GLU A 80 -2.39 8.77 6.40
C GLU A 80 -1.32 8.27 5.41
N SER A 81 -0.33 9.11 5.18
CA SER A 81 0.78 8.78 4.29
C SER A 81 1.99 8.38 5.12
N ILE A 82 2.95 7.72 4.50
CA ILE A 82 4.24 7.48 5.16
C ILE A 82 4.87 8.77 5.71
N THR A 83 4.65 9.91 5.05
CA THR A 83 5.11 11.22 5.53
C THR A 83 4.39 11.64 6.81
N THR A 84 3.08 11.39 6.91
CA THR A 84 2.30 11.69 8.12
C THR A 84 2.79 10.84 9.28
N VAL A 85 2.97 9.54 9.05
CA VAL A 85 3.52 8.61 10.06
C VAL A 85 4.91 9.07 10.48
N TRP A 86 5.79 9.32 9.54
CA TRP A 86 7.17 9.76 9.78
C TRP A 86 7.22 11.00 10.68
N ASN A 87 6.45 12.04 10.34
CA ASN A 87 6.42 13.28 11.09
C ASN A 87 5.76 13.18 12.48
N SER A 88 5.03 12.10 12.75
CA SER A 88 4.38 11.83 14.03
C SER A 88 5.25 11.01 14.99
N LEU A 89 6.29 10.37 14.47
CA LEU A 89 7.17 9.53 15.29
C LEU A 89 8.18 10.37 16.07
N ILE A 90 8.40 9.99 17.32
CA ILE A 90 9.29 10.67 18.27
C ILE A 90 10.48 9.75 18.56
N PRO A 91 11.74 10.19 18.35
CA PRO A 91 12.91 9.43 18.74
C PRO A 91 12.88 9.05 20.23
N GLY A 92 13.34 7.83 20.53
CA GLY A 92 13.34 7.30 21.88
C GLY A 92 12.04 6.62 22.33
N ASN A 93 10.90 6.90 21.64
CA ASN A 93 9.63 6.22 21.92
C ASN A 93 9.63 4.75 21.52
N TYR A 94 8.66 4.01 22.04
CA TYR A 94 8.34 2.63 21.68
C TYR A 94 7.13 2.58 20.75
N THR A 95 7.00 1.48 20.03
CA THR A 95 5.83 1.24 19.17
C THR A 95 5.41 -0.22 19.24
N PHE A 96 4.13 -0.48 19.05
CA PHE A 96 3.61 -1.79 18.70
C PHE A 96 2.66 -1.66 17.51
N SER A 97 2.42 -2.75 16.77
CA SER A 97 1.54 -2.73 15.60
C SER A 97 0.47 -3.80 15.64
N ILE A 98 -0.70 -3.47 15.08
CA ILE A 98 -1.83 -4.38 14.94
C ILE A 98 -2.18 -4.46 13.46
N ASP A 99 -2.21 -5.68 12.91
CA ASP A 99 -2.72 -6.00 11.57
C ASP A 99 -4.14 -6.58 11.71
N LEU A 100 -5.10 -6.06 10.95
CA LEU A 100 -6.46 -6.57 10.97
C LEU A 100 -6.67 -7.63 9.88
N THR A 101 -7.23 -8.77 10.25
CA THR A 101 -7.56 -9.83 9.31
C THR A 101 -8.73 -9.41 8.42
N ASP A 102 -8.53 -9.39 7.09
CA ASP A 102 -9.58 -9.09 6.09
C ASP A 102 -10.39 -7.83 6.40
N ALA A 103 -9.69 -6.74 6.73
CA ALA A 103 -10.19 -5.48 7.28
C ALA A 103 -11.54 -5.00 6.70
N TYR A 104 -11.72 -5.03 5.38
CA TYR A 104 -12.97 -4.58 4.76
C TYR A 104 -14.18 -5.44 5.12
N PHE A 105 -13.99 -6.72 5.40
CA PHE A 105 -15.10 -7.61 5.76
C PHE A 105 -15.75 -7.30 7.11
N HIS A 106 -15.15 -6.45 7.93
CA HIS A 106 -15.77 -5.96 9.16
C HIS A 106 -16.86 -4.90 8.92
N ILE A 107 -16.97 -4.35 7.71
CA ILE A 107 -17.94 -3.29 7.42
C ILE A 107 -19.10 -3.89 6.60
N PRO A 108 -20.31 -3.94 7.15
CA PRO A 108 -21.46 -4.52 6.46
C PRO A 108 -21.95 -3.62 5.31
N ILE A 109 -22.51 -4.26 4.28
CA ILE A 109 -23.24 -3.60 3.19
C ILE A 109 -24.72 -3.56 3.54
N PHE A 110 -25.32 -2.37 3.40
CA PHE A 110 -26.76 -2.22 3.55
C PHE A 110 -27.52 -3.23 2.67
N PRO A 111 -28.52 -3.97 3.21
CA PRO A 111 -29.17 -5.06 2.48
C PRO A 111 -29.70 -4.68 1.11
N GLY A 112 -30.31 -3.49 0.96
CA GLY A 112 -30.82 -2.99 -0.32
C GLY A 112 -29.75 -2.74 -1.38
N HIS A 113 -28.48 -2.64 -0.97
CA HIS A 113 -27.34 -2.41 -1.88
C HIS A 113 -26.59 -3.69 -2.25
N ARG A 114 -26.79 -4.82 -1.57
CA ARG A 114 -26.10 -6.09 -1.85
C ARG A 114 -26.33 -6.57 -3.29
N LYS A 115 -27.50 -6.29 -3.88
CA LYS A 115 -27.81 -6.62 -5.27
C LYS A 115 -26.85 -6.01 -6.30
N TYR A 116 -26.10 -4.97 -5.96
CA TYR A 116 -25.06 -4.36 -6.81
C TYR A 116 -23.72 -5.06 -6.71
N LEU A 117 -23.57 -6.12 -5.89
CA LEU A 117 -22.30 -6.77 -5.59
C LEU A 117 -22.44 -8.30 -5.71
N ARG A 118 -23.11 -8.77 -6.80
CA ARG A 118 -23.36 -10.18 -7.08
C ARG A 118 -22.32 -10.80 -7.99
N PHE A 119 -22.11 -12.09 -7.83
CA PHE A 119 -21.33 -12.92 -8.76
C PHE A 119 -21.97 -14.32 -8.85
N VAL A 120 -21.64 -15.05 -9.91
CA VAL A 120 -22.13 -16.42 -10.14
C VAL A 120 -20.95 -17.37 -10.17
N TYR A 121 -21.02 -18.44 -9.43
CA TYR A 121 -20.05 -19.53 -9.45
C TYR A 121 -20.78 -20.86 -9.48
N GLN A 122 -20.45 -21.73 -10.43
CA GLN A 122 -21.09 -23.06 -10.63
C GLN A 122 -22.63 -23.03 -10.58
N GLY A 123 -23.24 -22.05 -11.24
CA GLY A 123 -24.69 -21.89 -11.29
C GLY A 123 -25.35 -21.28 -10.03
N VAL A 124 -24.59 -21.09 -8.97
CA VAL A 124 -25.09 -20.46 -7.73
C VAL A 124 -24.80 -18.97 -7.74
N VAL A 125 -25.79 -18.17 -7.33
CA VAL A 125 -25.66 -16.71 -7.18
C VAL A 125 -25.26 -16.38 -5.76
N TYR A 126 -24.23 -15.58 -5.64
CA TYR A 126 -23.72 -15.03 -4.38
C TYR A 126 -23.78 -13.52 -4.38
N GLN A 127 -23.92 -12.92 -3.21
CA GLN A 127 -23.80 -11.47 -3.03
C GLN A 127 -22.98 -11.14 -1.77
N PHE A 128 -22.24 -10.03 -1.83
CA PHE A 128 -21.46 -9.57 -0.69
C PHE A 128 -22.37 -8.98 0.40
N LYS A 129 -22.18 -9.44 1.64
CA LYS A 129 -22.76 -8.87 2.87
C LYS A 129 -21.86 -7.78 3.45
N ALA A 130 -20.56 -7.85 3.16
CA ALA A 130 -19.51 -6.96 3.66
C ALA A 130 -18.77 -6.26 2.52
N LEU A 131 -18.00 -5.21 2.81
CA LEU A 131 -17.24 -4.45 1.82
C LEU A 131 -16.26 -5.36 1.06
N PRO A 132 -16.38 -5.52 -0.27
CA PRO A 132 -15.50 -6.36 -1.02
C PRO A 132 -14.19 -5.66 -1.43
N PHE A 133 -13.14 -6.46 -1.61
CA PHE A 133 -11.96 -6.02 -2.34
C PHE A 133 -12.30 -5.80 -3.82
N GLY A 134 -11.96 -4.62 -4.35
CA GLY A 134 -12.31 -4.19 -5.71
C GLY A 134 -13.31 -3.03 -5.77
N LEU A 135 -14.03 -2.74 -4.67
CA LEU A 135 -14.92 -1.59 -4.57
C LEU A 135 -14.09 -0.30 -4.31
N SER A 136 -14.22 0.70 -5.20
CA SER A 136 -13.42 1.93 -5.12
C SER A 136 -13.69 2.76 -3.85
N SER A 137 -14.88 2.68 -3.27
CA SER A 137 -15.24 3.36 -2.03
C SER A 137 -14.80 2.62 -0.76
N ALA A 138 -14.40 1.35 -0.84
CA ALA A 138 -14.07 0.56 0.35
C ALA A 138 -12.94 1.17 1.21
N PRO A 139 -11.81 1.64 0.64
CA PRO A 139 -10.76 2.28 1.44
C PRO A 139 -11.25 3.54 2.16
N TRP A 140 -12.08 4.35 1.50
CA TRP A 140 -12.64 5.56 2.09
C TRP A 140 -13.59 5.22 3.26
N ILE A 141 -14.54 4.30 3.04
CA ILE A 141 -15.53 3.90 4.06
C ILE A 141 -14.79 3.33 5.28
N PHE A 142 -13.88 2.38 5.05
CA PHE A 142 -13.11 1.76 6.12
C PHE A 142 -12.31 2.80 6.93
N THR A 143 -11.58 3.69 6.26
CA THR A 143 -10.82 4.77 6.91
C THR A 143 -11.74 5.67 7.75
N LYS A 144 -12.94 6.01 7.25
CA LYS A 144 -13.91 6.84 8.00
C LYS A 144 -14.38 6.17 9.29
N VAL A 145 -14.67 4.87 9.24
CA VAL A 145 -15.08 4.10 10.43
C VAL A 145 -13.92 4.00 11.42
N MET A 146 -12.72 3.64 10.95
CA MET A 146 -11.55 3.49 11.81
C MET A 146 -11.07 4.83 12.41
N THR A 147 -11.34 5.95 11.75
CA THR A 147 -11.08 7.29 12.32
C THR A 147 -11.87 7.55 13.60
N GLN A 148 -13.08 6.96 13.76
CA GLN A 148 -13.83 7.07 15.01
C GLN A 148 -13.15 6.28 16.13
N VAL A 149 -12.64 5.09 15.83
CA VAL A 149 -11.83 4.29 16.78
C VAL A 149 -10.58 5.08 17.18
N LYS A 150 -9.88 5.66 16.22
CA LYS A 150 -8.72 6.51 16.49
C LYS A 150 -9.06 7.68 17.41
N ALA A 151 -10.14 8.42 17.14
CA ALA A 151 -10.57 9.54 17.96
C ALA A 151 -10.87 9.11 19.41
N MET A 152 -11.56 7.98 19.57
CA MET A 152 -11.89 7.40 20.88
C MET A 152 -10.63 7.06 21.69
N VAL A 153 -9.65 6.40 21.11
CA VAL A 153 -8.43 6.02 21.83
C VAL A 153 -7.48 7.20 22.06
N HIS A 154 -7.51 8.21 21.20
CA HIS A 154 -6.76 9.48 21.42
C HIS A 154 -7.19 10.21 22.67
N ILE A 155 -8.50 10.23 22.97
CA ILE A 155 -9.03 10.82 24.23
C ILE A 155 -8.45 10.11 25.46
N GLN A 156 -8.09 8.84 25.32
CA GLN A 156 -7.49 8.02 26.37
C GLN A 156 -5.95 8.08 26.38
N GLY A 157 -5.36 8.98 25.58
CA GLY A 157 -3.92 9.17 25.51
C GLY A 157 -3.17 8.15 24.63
N VAL A 158 -3.88 7.34 23.84
CA VAL A 158 -3.26 6.37 22.93
C VAL A 158 -2.96 7.06 21.58
N MET A 159 -1.70 7.15 21.20
CA MET A 159 -1.27 7.71 19.92
C MET A 159 -1.34 6.66 18.82
N LEU A 160 -2.49 6.55 18.18
CA LEU A 160 -2.77 5.59 17.11
C LEU A 160 -2.59 6.24 15.73
N LEU A 161 -1.79 5.60 14.87
CA LEU A 161 -1.59 5.93 13.46
C LEU A 161 -2.23 4.82 12.61
N LEU A 162 -3.06 5.20 11.64
CA LEU A 162 -3.86 4.28 10.83
C LEU A 162 -3.41 4.29 9.37
N TYR A 163 -3.09 3.12 8.84
CA TYR A 163 -2.91 2.93 7.42
C TYR A 163 -3.69 1.69 6.95
N LEU A 164 -4.98 1.90 6.67
CA LEU A 164 -5.93 0.83 6.35
C LEU A 164 -5.96 -0.24 7.47
N ASP A 165 -5.59 -1.48 7.13
CA ASP A 165 -5.49 -2.62 8.01
C ASP A 165 -4.25 -2.61 8.92
N ASP A 166 -3.25 -1.79 8.62
CA ASP A 166 -2.02 -1.65 9.41
C ASP A 166 -2.14 -0.51 10.43
N TRP A 167 -2.15 -0.83 11.70
CA TRP A 167 -2.23 0.11 12.81
C TRP A 167 -0.91 0.19 13.54
N LEU A 168 -0.42 1.38 13.83
CA LEU A 168 0.79 1.63 14.60
C LEU A 168 0.45 2.49 15.82
N VAL A 169 0.81 2.02 17.00
CA VAL A 169 0.67 2.78 18.26
C VAL A 169 2.04 3.20 18.74
N GLN A 170 2.19 4.47 19.09
CA GLN A 170 3.42 5.04 19.64
C GLN A 170 3.24 5.38 21.12
N ILE A 171 4.24 5.06 21.93
CA ILE A 171 4.20 5.16 23.39
C ILE A 171 5.55 5.66 23.93
N GLY A 172 5.53 6.43 25.02
CA GLY A 172 6.74 6.98 25.63
C GLY A 172 7.61 5.97 26.37
N ASP A 173 7.02 4.89 26.94
CA ASP A 173 7.76 3.89 27.70
C ASP A 173 7.23 2.47 27.47
N TYR A 174 8.08 1.49 27.78
CA TYR A 174 7.81 0.07 27.54
C TYR A 174 6.63 -0.48 28.36
N ASN A 175 6.54 -0.12 29.63
CA ASN A 175 5.53 -0.68 30.53
C ASN A 175 4.13 -0.21 30.16
N THR A 176 3.96 1.08 29.93
CA THR A 176 2.72 1.67 29.40
C THR A 176 2.37 1.02 28.06
N GLY A 177 3.36 0.77 27.20
CA GLY A 177 3.18 0.11 25.92
C GLY A 177 2.59 -1.28 26.03
N THR A 178 3.05 -2.09 26.98
CA THR A 178 2.53 -3.43 27.24
C THR A 178 1.05 -3.39 27.67
N LEU A 179 0.70 -2.45 28.56
CA LEU A 179 -0.68 -2.28 29.00
C LEU A 179 -1.60 -1.80 27.87
N GLN A 180 -1.14 -0.81 27.09
CA GLN A 180 -1.90 -0.28 25.95
C GLN A 180 -2.05 -1.32 24.83
N SER A 181 -1.05 -2.19 24.61
CA SER A 181 -1.13 -3.27 23.64
C SER A 181 -2.26 -4.25 23.99
N SER A 182 -2.33 -4.70 25.23
CA SER A 182 -3.39 -5.58 25.72
C SER A 182 -4.77 -4.90 25.64
N TYR A 183 -4.87 -3.64 26.04
CA TYR A 183 -6.09 -2.84 25.92
C TYR A 183 -6.56 -2.72 24.48
N MET A 184 -5.67 -2.43 23.54
CA MET A 184 -6.01 -2.26 22.12
C MET A 184 -6.50 -3.56 21.47
N VAL A 185 -5.91 -4.72 21.84
CA VAL A 185 -6.38 -6.02 21.38
C VAL A 185 -7.77 -6.33 21.93
N GLU A 186 -8.01 -6.10 23.21
CA GLU A 186 -9.34 -6.27 23.83
C GLU A 186 -10.38 -5.34 23.19
N LEU A 187 -10.01 -4.07 22.95
CA LEU A 187 -10.87 -3.11 22.28
C LEU A 187 -11.24 -3.59 20.87
N CYS A 188 -10.27 -4.08 20.09
CA CYS A 188 -10.54 -4.66 18.77
C CYS A 188 -11.58 -5.79 18.86
N HIS A 189 -11.41 -6.73 19.81
CA HIS A 189 -12.36 -7.82 20.00
C HIS A 189 -13.76 -7.32 20.37
N ARG A 190 -13.87 -6.34 21.27
CA ARG A 190 -15.14 -5.73 21.67
C ARG A 190 -15.85 -5.00 20.52
N LEU A 191 -15.10 -4.46 19.58
CA LEU A 191 -15.60 -3.81 18.37
C LEU A 191 -15.87 -4.81 17.23
N GLY A 192 -15.62 -6.11 17.44
CA GLY A 192 -15.77 -7.15 16.43
C GLY A 192 -14.67 -7.13 15.36
N LEU A 193 -13.53 -6.48 15.65
CA LEU A 193 -12.38 -6.44 14.75
C LEU A 193 -11.45 -7.62 15.01
N LEU A 194 -11.12 -8.38 13.97
CA LEU A 194 -10.28 -9.56 14.06
C LEU A 194 -8.80 -9.19 13.93
N VAL A 195 -8.06 -9.29 15.02
CA VAL A 195 -6.62 -9.07 15.05
C VAL A 195 -5.90 -10.28 14.46
N ASN A 196 -4.97 -10.05 13.56
CA ASN A 196 -4.09 -11.06 13.00
C ASN A 196 -2.87 -11.25 13.92
N SER A 197 -2.90 -12.25 14.79
CA SER A 197 -1.83 -12.51 15.75
C SER A 197 -0.48 -12.86 15.12
N GLU A 198 -0.48 -13.47 13.91
CA GLU A 198 0.76 -13.84 13.22
C GLU A 198 1.51 -12.63 12.65
N LYS A 199 0.79 -11.56 12.33
CA LYS A 199 1.37 -10.36 11.71
C LYS A 199 1.44 -9.16 12.64
N SER A 200 0.66 -9.17 13.71
CA SER A 200 0.69 -8.11 14.71
C SER A 200 1.95 -8.23 15.57
N GLU A 201 2.57 -7.10 15.85
CA GLU A 201 3.74 -7.00 16.71
C GLU A 201 3.33 -6.32 18.01
N LEU A 202 2.85 -7.10 18.97
CA LEU A 202 2.21 -6.59 20.18
C LEU A 202 3.20 -6.25 21.31
N VAL A 203 4.45 -6.70 21.20
CA VAL A 203 5.51 -6.34 22.15
C VAL A 203 6.09 -4.98 21.78
N PRO A 204 6.09 -3.99 22.69
CA PRO A 204 6.63 -2.67 22.40
C PRO A 204 8.11 -2.73 22.04
N LYS A 205 8.50 -2.05 20.93
CA LYS A 205 9.88 -2.00 20.47
C LYS A 205 10.20 -0.64 19.82
N GLN A 206 11.46 -0.32 19.73
CA GLN A 206 11.98 0.92 19.13
C GLN A 206 12.43 0.73 17.68
N GLN A 207 12.61 -0.52 17.26
CA GLN A 207 12.94 -0.89 15.89
C GLN A 207 11.81 -1.71 15.28
N PHE A 208 11.23 -1.25 14.19
CA PHE A 208 10.06 -1.87 13.56
C PHE A 208 9.98 -1.57 12.06
N GLN A 209 9.16 -2.36 11.36
CA GLN A 209 8.84 -2.14 9.97
C GLN A 209 7.40 -1.62 9.83
N PHE A 210 7.23 -0.56 9.05
CA PHE A 210 5.91 -0.02 8.77
C PHE A 210 5.87 0.66 7.40
N ILE A 211 4.82 0.43 6.61
CA ILE A 211 4.58 1.02 5.28
C ILE A 211 5.85 1.10 4.41
N GLY A 212 6.58 -0.01 4.31
CA GLY A 212 7.75 -0.13 3.42
C GLY A 212 9.06 0.47 3.93
N GLY A 213 9.09 1.07 5.12
CA GLY A 213 10.29 1.55 5.81
C GLY A 213 10.66 0.70 7.02
N GLN A 214 11.92 0.73 7.40
CA GLN A 214 12.44 0.21 8.66
C GLN A 214 12.82 1.39 9.54
N PHE A 215 12.15 1.56 10.67
CA PHE A 215 12.33 2.65 11.61
C PHE A 215 13.18 2.19 12.79
N ASP A 216 14.08 3.06 13.21
CA ASP A 216 14.91 2.90 14.41
C ASP A 216 14.79 4.18 15.24
N LEU A 217 13.86 4.16 16.20
CA LEU A 217 13.58 5.30 17.07
C LEU A 217 14.69 5.51 18.09
N LEU A 218 15.45 4.46 18.43
CA LEU A 218 16.58 4.56 19.35
C LEU A 218 17.72 5.40 18.76
N ASN A 219 18.04 5.15 17.48
CA ASN A 219 19.14 5.81 16.77
C ASN A 219 18.68 6.99 15.92
N ASN A 220 17.41 7.38 15.97
CA ASN A 220 16.83 8.46 15.15
C ASN A 220 17.07 8.25 13.65
N ARG A 221 16.85 7.00 13.14
CA ARG A 221 17.13 6.61 11.76
C ARG A 221 15.96 5.90 11.12
N VAL A 222 15.88 6.04 9.80
CA VAL A 222 14.94 5.29 8.96
C VAL A 222 15.71 4.74 7.76
N TYR A 223 15.44 3.48 7.44
CA TYR A 223 16.11 2.73 6.39
C TYR A 223 15.10 2.19 5.38
N PRO A 224 15.51 1.92 4.15
CA PRO A 224 14.70 1.15 3.22
C PRO A 224 14.49 -0.27 3.74
N LYS A 225 13.33 -0.86 3.46
CA LYS A 225 13.08 -2.28 3.75
C LYS A 225 14.01 -3.16 2.90
N GLU A 226 14.73 -4.09 3.52
CA GLU A 226 15.74 -4.94 2.87
C GLU A 226 15.18 -5.67 1.64
N GLN A 227 14.01 -6.29 1.75
CA GLN A 227 13.37 -6.98 0.63
C GLN A 227 13.10 -6.08 -0.59
N ASN A 228 12.81 -4.79 -0.36
CA ASN A 228 12.58 -3.83 -1.43
C ASN A 228 13.88 -3.41 -2.09
N MET A 229 14.94 -3.26 -1.29
CA MET A 229 16.28 -2.99 -1.80
C MET A 229 16.81 -4.15 -2.62
N THR A 230 16.66 -5.39 -2.15
CA THR A 230 17.07 -6.60 -2.89
C THR A 230 16.40 -6.67 -4.26
N LYS A 231 15.09 -6.42 -4.33
CA LYS A 231 14.35 -6.38 -5.62
C LYS A 231 14.88 -5.28 -6.54
N LEU A 232 15.12 -4.08 -6.01
CA LEU A 232 15.67 -2.98 -6.78
C LEU A 232 17.06 -3.32 -7.34
N LEU A 233 17.93 -3.90 -6.51
CA LEU A 233 19.28 -4.29 -6.91
C LEU A 233 19.30 -5.37 -7.99
N GLN A 234 18.41 -6.35 -7.93
CA GLN A 234 18.24 -7.36 -8.97
C GLN A 234 17.90 -6.71 -10.31
N VAL A 235 16.97 -5.75 -10.32
CA VAL A 235 16.62 -5.02 -11.55
C VAL A 235 17.78 -4.14 -12.03
N ILE A 236 18.47 -3.46 -11.12
CA ILE A 236 19.66 -2.66 -11.45
C ILE A 236 20.74 -3.52 -12.12
N GLU A 237 21.03 -4.71 -11.60
CA GLU A 237 22.04 -5.62 -12.16
C GLU A 237 21.71 -6.01 -13.60
N VAL A 238 20.43 -6.30 -13.87
CA VAL A 238 19.94 -6.57 -15.22
C VAL A 238 20.17 -5.38 -16.16
N PHE A 239 19.96 -4.13 -15.70
CA PHE A 239 20.24 -2.93 -16.50
C PHE A 239 21.72 -2.71 -16.74
N LEU A 240 22.56 -2.91 -15.74
CA LEU A 240 24.02 -2.72 -15.86
C LEU A 240 24.66 -3.66 -16.89
N THR A 241 24.16 -4.89 -16.99
CA THR A 241 24.67 -5.92 -17.91
C THR A 241 24.07 -5.84 -19.32
N SER A 242 23.04 -4.99 -19.52
CA SER A 242 22.32 -4.91 -20.79
C SER A 242 22.68 -3.69 -21.59
N SER A 243 22.57 -3.81 -22.93
CA SER A 243 22.70 -2.68 -23.86
C SER A 243 21.35 -1.98 -24.12
N PHE A 244 20.26 -2.74 -24.09
CA PHE A 244 18.90 -2.24 -24.35
C PHE A 244 17.90 -2.79 -23.33
N ARG A 245 16.88 -1.98 -22.99
CA ARG A 245 15.73 -2.36 -22.16
C ARG A 245 14.46 -1.72 -22.70
N THR A 246 13.32 -2.35 -22.46
CA THR A 246 12.02 -1.81 -22.87
C THR A 246 11.64 -0.58 -22.02
N ALA A 247 10.80 0.30 -22.58
CA ALA A 247 10.24 1.43 -21.83
C ALA A 247 9.48 0.95 -20.58
N ARG A 248 8.78 -0.19 -20.65
CA ARG A 248 8.11 -0.85 -19.50
C ARG A 248 9.09 -1.19 -18.38
N GLU A 249 10.25 -1.73 -18.72
CA GLU A 249 11.28 -2.06 -17.72
C GLU A 249 11.86 -0.80 -17.08
N TYR A 250 12.07 0.28 -17.85
CA TYR A 250 12.45 1.59 -17.31
C TYR A 250 11.39 2.14 -16.34
N GLN A 251 10.10 2.04 -16.68
CA GLN A 251 9.02 2.44 -15.78
C GLN A 251 9.02 1.61 -14.49
N SER A 252 9.22 0.30 -14.59
CA SER A 252 9.33 -0.60 -13.45
C SER A 252 10.51 -0.24 -12.55
N LEU A 253 11.70 -0.02 -13.13
CA LEU A 253 12.89 0.44 -12.40
C LEU A 253 12.61 1.74 -11.65
N LEU A 254 12.07 2.76 -12.34
CA LEU A 254 11.74 4.06 -11.73
C LEU A 254 10.70 3.95 -10.61
N GLY A 255 9.75 3.03 -10.74
CA GLY A 255 8.77 2.73 -9.69
C GLY A 255 9.42 2.14 -8.44
N LEU A 256 10.33 1.18 -8.62
CA LEU A 256 11.10 0.61 -7.52
C LEU A 256 11.99 1.65 -6.85
N MET A 257 12.76 2.44 -7.64
CA MET A 257 13.58 3.54 -7.12
C MET A 257 12.73 4.56 -6.34
N GLY A 258 11.58 4.98 -6.90
CA GLY A 258 10.67 5.93 -6.29
C GLY A 258 10.08 5.46 -4.96
N SER A 259 9.92 4.16 -4.77
CA SER A 259 9.47 3.59 -3.49
C SER A 259 10.55 3.66 -2.41
N GLN A 260 11.82 3.78 -2.76
CA GLN A 260 12.98 3.81 -1.84
C GLN A 260 13.58 5.20 -1.65
N ASP A 261 13.25 6.18 -2.49
CA ASP A 261 13.93 7.48 -2.55
C ASP A 261 13.79 8.34 -1.27
N ARG A 262 12.87 7.98 -0.40
CA ARG A 262 12.67 8.64 0.90
C ARG A 262 13.61 8.14 1.99
N TYR A 263 14.08 6.91 1.85
CA TYR A 263 14.89 6.22 2.85
C TYR A 263 16.39 6.31 2.58
N ILE A 264 16.78 6.89 1.43
CA ILE A 264 18.16 7.00 1.01
C ILE A 264 18.44 8.46 0.69
N GLN A 265 19.44 9.02 1.35
CA GLN A 265 19.85 10.40 1.12
C GLN A 265 20.31 10.59 -0.34
N TRP A 266 19.89 11.67 -0.98
CA TRP A 266 20.17 12.02 -2.38
C TRP A 266 19.56 11.12 -3.45
N ALA A 267 18.83 10.06 -3.07
CA ALA A 267 18.25 9.11 -4.01
C ALA A 267 17.36 9.74 -5.09
N ARG A 268 16.63 10.81 -4.75
CA ARG A 268 15.82 11.56 -5.73
C ARG A 268 16.64 12.19 -6.83
N LEU A 269 17.84 12.67 -6.52
CA LEU A 269 18.74 13.26 -7.49
C LEU A 269 19.19 12.21 -8.50
N GLU A 270 19.67 11.08 -8.01
CA GLU A 270 20.16 9.98 -8.84
C GLU A 270 19.06 9.28 -9.65
N ARG A 271 17.87 9.16 -9.10
CA ARG A 271 16.69 8.68 -9.84
C ARG A 271 16.33 9.60 -11.01
N ARG A 272 16.63 10.88 -10.91
CA ARG A 272 16.30 11.86 -11.95
C ARG A 272 17.01 11.55 -13.27
N VAL A 273 18.20 10.97 -13.24
CA VAL A 273 18.98 10.62 -14.43
C VAL A 273 18.25 9.63 -15.33
N PRO A 274 17.91 8.40 -14.90
CA PRO A 274 17.15 7.47 -15.73
C PRO A 274 15.72 7.95 -16.03
N GLN A 275 15.10 8.74 -15.13
CA GLN A 275 13.80 9.33 -15.40
C GLN A 275 13.84 10.33 -16.55
N ARG A 276 14.81 11.22 -16.58
CA ARG A 276 14.99 12.20 -17.65
C ARG A 276 15.26 11.50 -18.97
N PHE A 277 16.17 10.51 -18.96
CA PHE A 277 16.45 9.70 -20.14
C PHE A 277 15.17 9.07 -20.72
N LEU A 278 14.32 8.45 -19.87
CA LEU A 278 13.07 7.86 -20.34
C LEU A 278 12.14 8.92 -20.94
N LEU A 279 11.95 10.07 -20.29
CA LEU A 279 11.07 11.15 -20.77
C LEU A 279 11.52 11.75 -22.10
N ASP A 280 12.83 11.85 -22.33
CA ASP A 280 13.39 12.41 -23.53
C ASP A 280 13.35 11.43 -24.74
N ASN A 281 13.25 10.11 -24.48
CA ASN A 281 13.34 9.06 -25.50
C ASN A 281 12.06 8.24 -25.69
N TRP A 282 11.02 8.46 -24.89
CA TRP A 282 9.77 7.70 -24.97
C TRP A 282 8.55 8.54 -24.56
N ASN A 283 7.49 8.44 -25.36
CA ASN A 283 6.23 9.13 -25.10
C ASN A 283 5.09 8.13 -24.83
N GLN A 284 4.55 8.16 -23.59
CA GLN A 284 3.50 7.24 -23.14
C GLN A 284 2.20 7.27 -23.95
N PHE A 285 1.94 8.33 -24.73
CA PHE A 285 0.72 8.49 -25.52
C PHE A 285 0.88 8.08 -26.99
N ARG A 286 2.12 7.91 -27.45
CA ARG A 286 2.44 7.63 -28.86
C ARG A 286 3.18 6.31 -29.05
N ASP A 287 4.02 5.93 -28.08
CA ASP A 287 4.95 4.84 -28.25
C ASP A 287 4.48 3.59 -27.48
N SER A 288 4.78 2.42 -28.01
CA SER A 288 4.58 1.16 -27.30
C SER A 288 5.46 1.09 -26.05
N GLN A 289 4.94 0.48 -24.97
CA GLN A 289 5.75 0.18 -23.79
C GLN A 289 6.86 -0.86 -24.04
N ASP A 290 6.76 -1.61 -25.13
CA ASP A 290 7.71 -2.66 -25.50
C ASP A 290 8.84 -2.16 -26.44
N VAL A 291 8.86 -0.84 -26.72
CA VAL A 291 9.97 -0.21 -27.46
C VAL A 291 11.27 -0.41 -26.69
N LEU A 292 12.32 -0.84 -27.40
CA LEU A 292 13.67 -1.00 -26.87
C LEU A 292 14.38 0.34 -26.85
N LEU A 293 14.85 0.73 -25.70
CA LEU A 293 15.65 1.93 -25.44
C LEU A 293 17.06 1.52 -25.03
N PRO A 294 18.12 2.23 -25.45
CA PRO A 294 19.47 1.94 -25.00
C PRO A 294 19.63 2.21 -23.51
N VAL A 295 20.61 1.56 -22.88
CA VAL A 295 21.06 1.87 -21.52
C VAL A 295 22.40 2.59 -21.61
N PRO A 296 22.38 3.95 -21.71
CA PRO A 296 23.60 4.71 -21.94
C PRO A 296 24.49 4.79 -20.69
N PRO A 297 25.81 5.14 -20.87
CA PRO A 297 26.77 5.16 -19.76
C PRO A 297 26.34 6.00 -18.56
N HIS A 298 25.79 7.20 -18.78
CA HIS A 298 25.34 8.07 -17.70
C HIS A 298 24.19 7.47 -16.87
N VAL A 299 23.29 6.68 -17.49
CA VAL A 299 22.25 5.94 -16.77
C VAL A 299 22.89 4.82 -15.96
N LYS A 300 23.84 4.06 -16.54
CA LYS A 300 24.56 3.00 -15.79
C LYS A 300 25.31 3.58 -14.60
N GLU A 301 25.91 4.74 -14.72
CA GLU A 301 26.62 5.42 -13.65
C GLU A 301 25.70 5.78 -12.46
N ALA A 302 24.52 6.36 -12.76
CA ALA A 302 23.49 6.61 -11.76
C ALA A 302 23.02 5.30 -11.08
N LEU A 303 22.89 4.21 -11.83
CA LEU A 303 22.51 2.90 -11.27
C LEU A 303 23.62 2.30 -10.37
N LEU A 304 24.87 2.49 -10.71
CA LEU A 304 26.02 2.09 -9.87
C LEU A 304 26.04 2.86 -8.55
N TRP A 305 25.61 4.12 -8.52
CA TRP A 305 25.44 4.87 -7.29
C TRP A 305 24.43 4.19 -6.35
N TRP A 306 23.26 3.77 -6.85
CA TRP A 306 22.25 3.04 -6.08
C TRP A 306 22.78 1.71 -5.52
N LYS A 307 23.59 1.00 -6.29
CA LYS A 307 24.23 -0.24 -5.83
C LYS A 307 25.17 0.00 -4.65
N ARG A 308 25.95 1.10 -4.67
CA ARG A 308 26.83 1.48 -3.56
C ARG A 308 26.09 1.81 -2.27
N GLN A 309 24.90 2.39 -2.34
CA GLN A 309 24.12 2.72 -1.13
C GLN A 309 23.65 1.49 -0.33
N HIS A 310 23.57 0.33 -0.96
CA HIS A 310 23.21 -0.91 -0.27
C HIS A 310 24.36 -1.44 0.62
N VAL A 311 25.58 -1.21 0.24
CA VAL A 311 26.77 -1.74 0.96
C VAL A 311 26.97 -1.08 2.32
N SER A 312 26.54 0.18 2.46
CA SER A 312 26.61 0.91 3.74
C SER A 312 25.38 1.83 3.88
N PRO A 313 24.23 1.28 4.26
CA PRO A 313 23.01 2.06 4.38
C PRO A 313 23.11 2.97 5.60
N LEU A 314 23.43 4.24 5.38
CA LEU A 314 23.46 5.24 6.46
C LEU A 314 22.04 5.59 6.97
N GLY A 315 21.01 5.22 6.19
CA GLY A 315 19.64 5.65 6.46
C GLY A 315 19.47 7.17 6.42
N VAL A 316 18.29 7.64 6.66
CA VAL A 316 17.99 9.07 6.81
C VAL A 316 17.56 9.36 8.24
N PRO A 317 17.88 10.53 8.81
CA PRO A 317 17.41 10.86 10.15
C PRO A 317 15.87 10.94 10.17
N LEU A 318 15.24 10.37 11.21
CA LEU A 318 13.81 10.49 11.44
C LEU A 318 13.42 11.95 11.69
N VAL A 319 14.14 12.59 12.60
CA VAL A 319 14.05 14.05 12.82
C VAL A 319 15.30 14.67 12.18
N PRO A 320 15.14 15.54 11.19
CA PRO A 320 16.27 16.20 10.56
C PRO A 320 17.07 17.03 11.57
N PRO A 321 18.38 17.18 11.37
CA PRO A 321 19.21 18.03 12.20
C PRO A 321 18.73 19.49 12.09
N GLN A 322 19.06 20.31 13.08
CA GLN A 322 18.79 21.74 13.01
C GLN A 322 19.54 22.36 11.82
N PHE A 323 18.84 23.13 11.04
CA PHE A 323 19.44 23.82 9.90
C PHE A 323 20.27 25.01 10.39
N THR A 324 21.52 25.04 9.98
CA THR A 324 22.46 26.13 10.30
C THR A 324 22.53 27.19 9.21
N HIS A 325 22.03 26.87 8.02
CA HIS A 325 22.08 27.75 6.85
C HIS A 325 20.73 27.80 6.14
N ARG A 326 20.38 28.97 5.63
CA ARG A 326 19.22 29.17 4.76
C ARG A 326 19.72 29.50 3.35
N VAL A 327 19.26 28.74 2.37
CA VAL A 327 19.54 28.97 0.94
C VAL A 327 18.23 29.34 0.26
N PHE A 328 18.22 30.45 -0.47
CA PHE A 328 17.12 30.86 -1.33
C PHE A 328 17.42 30.42 -2.74
N THR A 329 16.46 29.80 -3.41
CA THR A 329 16.61 29.32 -4.78
C THR A 329 15.43 29.77 -5.61
N ASP A 330 15.71 30.12 -6.88
CA ASP A 330 14.69 30.40 -7.88
C ASP A 330 15.08 29.74 -9.20
N ALA A 331 14.10 29.37 -10.03
CA ALA A 331 14.31 28.70 -11.30
C ALA A 331 13.36 29.21 -12.37
N SER A 332 13.88 29.37 -13.59
CA SER A 332 13.11 29.69 -14.80
C SER A 332 13.27 28.57 -15.84
N THR A 333 12.63 28.74 -16.98
CA THR A 333 12.80 27.83 -18.12
C THR A 333 14.20 27.90 -18.75
N LYS A 334 14.96 28.96 -18.45
CA LYS A 334 16.30 29.20 -19.02
C LYS A 334 17.45 28.91 -18.06
N GLY A 335 17.19 28.79 -16.74
CA GLY A 335 18.21 28.53 -15.75
C GLY A 335 17.70 28.64 -14.32
N TRP A 336 18.61 28.49 -13.37
CA TRP A 336 18.32 28.62 -11.95
C TRP A 336 19.41 29.45 -11.25
N GLY A 337 19.04 30.01 -10.13
CA GLY A 337 19.96 30.75 -9.25
C GLY A 337 19.75 30.35 -7.80
N ALA A 338 20.79 30.48 -7.01
CA ALA A 338 20.72 30.28 -5.56
C ALA A 338 21.61 31.31 -4.85
N HIS A 339 21.16 31.78 -3.68
CA HIS A 339 22.00 32.57 -2.79
C HIS A 339 21.80 32.12 -1.34
N SER A 340 22.84 32.22 -0.55
CA SER A 340 22.85 31.99 0.88
C SER A 340 23.07 33.35 1.57
N GLY A 341 22.11 33.81 2.38
CA GLY A 341 22.29 34.94 3.27
C GLY A 341 22.72 34.44 4.64
N GLN A 342 23.75 35.04 5.23
CA GLN A 342 23.96 34.90 6.66
C GLN A 342 22.79 35.61 7.35
N LEU A 343 22.01 34.91 8.16
CA LEU A 343 21.10 35.54 9.10
C LEU A 343 21.97 36.13 10.21
N GLN A 344 22.02 37.45 10.29
CA GLN A 344 22.44 38.13 11.50
C GLN A 344 21.42 37.95 12.59
#